data_ea63383ae3472063e9151416a3f00e0b
#
_entry.id   ea63383ae3472063e9151416a3f00e0b
#
_cell.length_a   1.000
_cell.length_b   1.000
_cell.length_c   1.000
_cell.angle_alpha   90.00
_cell.angle_beta   90.00
_cell.angle_gamma   90.00
#
_symmetry.space_group_name_H-M   'P 1'
#
loop_
_entity.id
_entity.type
_entity.pdbx_description
1 polymer ?
#
loop_
_entity_poly.entity_id
_entity_poly.type
_entity_poly.pdbx_seq_one_letter_code
_entity_poly.pdbx_strand_id
1 'polypeptide(L)'
;MSNIEIAIAVVVVMTLVGLMFGLVLAFANKKFAIEINPLIHIVEDILPKGQCGACGFAGCMAYAEAVVINPDVAPNLCVPGKAPVAKMVAELTGKAAAAVEPKVAFVKCAGDLSKAVRSFEYKGVQDCVAASLLQGGPKGCQYGCLGFGTCVKNCPFDAMTMSDTGLPIIDDDKCTGCGKCKSVCPKQVIELVPLGIHVAVNCNSKDKGAVARKLCSVSCIGCGLCLKNCTHGAIKIENSLAVVDSAICISECNESTCLAKCPTGAITTYIKAVPKQA
;
A
#
# COMPACT_ATOMS: atom_id res chain seq x y z
N MET A 1 -45.25 -8.57 52.99
CA MET A 1 -45.18 -7.74 51.79
C MET A 1 -45.82 -8.50 50.66
N SER A 2 -46.77 -7.93 49.99
CA SER A 2 -47.39 -8.55 48.82
C SER A 2 -46.38 -8.55 47.63
N ASN A 3 -46.50 -9.48 46.72
CA ASN A 3 -45.63 -9.54 45.53
C ASN A 3 -45.67 -8.20 44.73
N ILE A 4 -46.73 -7.45 44.83
CA ILE A 4 -46.91 -6.14 44.20
C ILE A 4 -46.06 -5.08 44.89
N GLU A 5 -46.00 -5.06 46.25
CA GLU A 5 -45.16 -4.10 46.98
C GLU A 5 -43.68 -4.32 46.71
N ILE A 6 -43.26 -5.58 46.58
CA ILE A 6 -41.86 -5.92 46.18
C ILE A 6 -41.55 -5.45 44.76
N ALA A 7 -42.46 -5.66 43.81
CA ALA A 7 -42.30 -5.23 42.44
C ALA A 7 -42.20 -3.69 42.34
N ILE A 8 -43.06 -2.95 43.06
CA ILE A 8 -43.00 -1.49 43.08
C ILE A 8 -41.68 -1.01 43.69
N ALA A 9 -41.25 -1.60 44.82
CA ALA A 9 -39.99 -1.23 45.44
C ALA A 9 -38.77 -1.45 44.51
N VAL A 10 -38.75 -2.57 43.77
CA VAL A 10 -37.68 -2.84 42.79
C VAL A 10 -37.69 -1.81 41.68
N VAL A 11 -38.83 -1.48 41.11
CA VAL A 11 -38.95 -0.46 40.04
C VAL A 11 -38.50 0.91 40.56
N VAL A 12 -38.88 1.32 41.74
CA VAL A 12 -38.47 2.59 42.34
C VAL A 12 -36.96 2.64 42.57
N VAL A 13 -36.37 1.58 43.10
CA VAL A 13 -34.91 1.52 43.32
C VAL A 13 -34.16 1.58 41.99
N MET A 14 -34.60 0.81 40.99
CA MET A 14 -33.96 0.80 39.66
C MET A 14 -34.05 2.16 38.96
N THR A 15 -35.20 2.86 39.07
CA THR A 15 -35.32 4.20 38.49
C THR A 15 -34.46 5.23 39.21
N LEU A 16 -34.35 5.17 40.56
CA LEU A 16 -33.47 6.05 41.32
C LEU A 16 -32.00 5.84 40.98
N VAL A 17 -31.57 4.57 40.86
CA VAL A 17 -30.21 4.21 40.44
C VAL A 17 -29.93 4.71 39.01
N GLY A 18 -30.86 4.50 38.10
CA GLY A 18 -30.76 5.00 36.73
C GLY A 18 -30.63 6.51 36.62
N LEU A 19 -31.45 7.24 37.38
CA LEU A 19 -31.39 8.71 37.47
C LEU A 19 -30.07 9.19 38.06
N MET A 20 -29.59 8.57 39.12
CA MET A 20 -28.28 8.90 39.71
C MET A 20 -27.15 8.74 38.75
N PHE A 21 -27.05 7.57 38.09
CA PHE A 21 -25.99 7.33 37.07
C PHE A 21 -26.14 8.26 35.86
N GLY A 22 -27.37 8.52 35.41
CA GLY A 22 -27.63 9.47 34.32
C GLY A 22 -27.13 10.88 34.62
N LEU A 23 -27.40 11.37 35.83
CA LEU A 23 -26.93 12.69 36.30
C LEU A 23 -25.39 12.73 36.42
N VAL A 24 -24.77 11.67 36.98
CA VAL A 24 -23.30 11.58 37.08
C VAL A 24 -22.67 11.59 35.69
N LEU A 25 -23.19 10.80 34.75
CA LEU A 25 -22.69 10.76 33.38
C LEU A 25 -22.88 12.08 32.63
N ALA A 26 -24.05 12.74 32.80
CA ALA A 26 -24.31 14.06 32.20
C ALA A 26 -23.35 15.12 32.73
N PHE A 27 -23.11 15.13 34.06
CA PHE A 27 -22.14 16.03 34.67
C PHE A 27 -20.71 15.75 34.22
N ALA A 28 -20.32 14.48 34.21
CA ALA A 28 -19.00 14.05 33.71
C ALA A 28 -18.79 14.44 32.22
N ASN A 29 -19.80 14.20 31.38
CA ASN A 29 -19.76 14.59 29.98
C ASN A 29 -19.56 16.11 29.81
N LYS A 30 -20.31 16.92 30.56
CA LYS A 30 -20.18 18.39 30.52
C LYS A 30 -18.80 18.86 30.99
N LYS A 31 -18.23 18.21 32.02
CA LYS A 31 -16.94 18.62 32.60
C LYS A 31 -15.74 18.14 31.77
N PHE A 32 -15.87 16.98 31.13
CA PHE A 32 -14.77 16.34 30.34
C PHE A 32 -15.00 16.43 28.84
N ALA A 33 -16.03 17.14 28.37
CA ALA A 33 -16.22 17.38 26.94
C ALA A 33 -15.02 18.16 26.40
N ILE A 34 -14.32 17.57 25.45
CA ILE A 34 -13.26 18.23 24.69
C ILE A 34 -13.92 18.92 23.49
N GLU A 35 -13.79 20.23 23.41
CA GLU A 35 -14.25 20.97 22.23
C GLU A 35 -13.32 20.64 21.06
N ILE A 36 -13.78 19.79 20.15
CA ILE A 36 -13.07 19.49 18.92
C ILE A 36 -13.29 20.64 17.94
N ASN A 37 -12.22 21.18 17.38
CA ASN A 37 -12.30 22.20 16.36
C ASN A 37 -13.13 21.67 15.16
N PRO A 38 -14.24 22.33 14.77
CA PRO A 38 -15.11 21.85 13.69
C PRO A 38 -14.39 21.72 12.34
N LEU A 39 -13.31 22.46 12.15
CA LEU A 39 -12.46 22.35 10.95
C LEU A 39 -11.85 20.95 10.80
N ILE A 40 -11.60 20.22 11.90
CA ILE A 40 -11.07 18.85 11.84
C ILE A 40 -12.03 17.92 11.12
N HIS A 41 -13.32 18.00 11.41
CA HIS A 41 -14.34 17.19 10.73
C HIS A 41 -14.47 17.55 9.24
N ILE A 42 -14.41 18.85 8.92
CA ILE A 42 -14.45 19.32 7.52
C ILE A 42 -13.25 18.78 6.73
N VAL A 43 -12.07 18.81 7.33
CA VAL A 43 -10.85 18.24 6.69
C VAL A 43 -10.98 16.72 6.58
N GLU A 44 -11.47 16.02 7.60
CA GLU A 44 -11.68 14.56 7.52
C GLU A 44 -12.64 14.16 6.39
N ASP A 45 -13.71 14.93 6.20
CA ASP A 45 -14.73 14.65 5.17
C ASP A 45 -14.19 14.75 3.75
N ILE A 46 -13.17 15.59 3.51
CA ILE A 46 -12.48 15.73 2.22
C ILE A 46 -11.50 14.57 1.98
N LEU A 47 -11.00 13.93 3.03
CA LEU A 47 -10.05 12.83 2.90
C LEU A 47 -10.73 11.57 2.34
N PRO A 48 -10.00 10.73 1.56
CA PRO A 48 -10.53 9.51 0.92
C PRO A 48 -11.03 8.41 1.87
N LYS A 49 -10.91 8.60 3.18
CA LYS A 49 -11.36 7.70 4.26
C LYS A 49 -10.85 6.25 4.17
N GLY A 50 -9.77 6.03 3.40
CA GLY A 50 -9.16 4.70 3.21
C GLY A 50 -8.43 4.14 4.43
N GLN A 51 -8.26 4.93 5.50
CA GLN A 51 -7.59 4.56 6.76
C GLN A 51 -6.24 3.83 6.55
N CYS A 52 -5.52 4.18 5.47
CA CYS A 52 -4.37 3.42 4.97
C CYS A 52 -3.07 3.68 5.74
N GLY A 53 -2.97 4.78 6.50
CA GLY A 53 -1.78 5.16 7.24
C GLY A 53 -0.59 5.68 6.38
N ALA A 54 -0.77 5.87 5.07
CA ALA A 54 0.30 6.32 4.17
C ALA A 54 0.87 7.71 4.50
N CYS A 55 0.07 8.55 5.14
CA CYS A 55 0.48 9.87 5.63
C CYS A 55 1.34 9.82 6.91
N GLY A 56 1.55 8.64 7.50
CA GLY A 56 2.26 8.47 8.77
C GLY A 56 1.37 8.57 10.02
N PHE A 57 0.08 8.82 9.87
CA PHE A 57 -0.90 8.89 10.96
C PHE A 57 -1.75 7.63 11.05
N ALA A 58 -2.31 7.35 12.24
CA ALA A 58 -3.07 6.13 12.51
C ALA A 58 -4.41 6.04 11.76
N GLY A 59 -4.82 7.10 11.06
CA GLY A 59 -6.05 7.16 10.27
C GLY A 59 -6.33 8.56 9.77
N CYS A 60 -7.41 8.72 9.01
CA CYS A 60 -7.75 10.00 8.40
C CYS A 60 -8.09 11.07 9.44
N MET A 61 -8.81 10.71 10.52
CA MET A 61 -9.12 11.61 11.63
C MET A 61 -7.85 12.11 12.32
N ALA A 62 -6.88 11.22 12.61
CA ALA A 62 -5.63 11.60 13.26
C ALA A 62 -4.79 12.55 12.39
N TYR A 63 -4.81 12.38 11.06
CA TYR A 63 -4.18 13.32 10.15
C TYR A 63 -4.93 14.66 10.09
N ALA A 64 -6.27 14.62 10.02
CA ALA A 64 -7.09 15.84 10.02
C ALA A 64 -6.85 16.69 11.28
N GLU A 65 -6.82 16.05 12.44
CA GLU A 65 -6.50 16.71 13.71
C GLU A 65 -5.08 17.30 13.68
N ALA A 66 -4.10 16.51 13.28
CA ALA A 66 -2.71 16.95 13.24
C ALA A 66 -2.48 18.12 12.28
N VAL A 67 -3.08 18.10 11.08
CA VAL A 67 -2.88 19.16 10.09
C VAL A 67 -3.60 20.46 10.46
N VAL A 68 -4.69 20.40 11.23
CA VAL A 68 -5.42 21.58 11.71
C VAL A 68 -4.73 22.20 12.93
N ILE A 69 -4.28 21.38 13.87
CA ILE A 69 -3.72 21.87 15.16
C ILE A 69 -2.25 22.24 15.02
N ASN A 70 -1.45 21.44 14.30
CA ASN A 70 0.00 21.63 14.22
C ASN A 70 0.40 22.33 12.91
N PRO A 71 1.01 23.53 12.97
CA PRO A 71 1.45 24.26 11.78
C PRO A 71 2.53 23.52 10.96
N ASP A 72 3.34 22.67 11.58
CA ASP A 72 4.43 21.95 10.93
C ASP A 72 3.96 20.77 10.09
N VAL A 73 2.71 20.31 10.29
CA VAL A 73 2.15 19.21 9.50
C VAL A 73 1.72 19.71 8.14
N ALA A 74 2.32 19.14 7.08
CA ALA A 74 2.05 19.55 5.71
C ALA A 74 0.66 19.09 5.22
N PRO A 75 -0.05 19.89 4.40
CA PRO A 75 -1.40 19.58 3.91
C PRO A 75 -1.41 18.53 2.79
N ASN A 76 -0.25 18.17 2.24
CA ASN A 76 -0.09 17.24 1.11
C ASN A 76 0.34 15.81 1.51
N LEU A 77 0.26 15.45 2.78
CA LEU A 77 0.68 14.11 3.23
C LEU A 77 -0.31 12.99 2.84
N CYS A 78 -1.56 13.33 2.50
CA CYS A 78 -2.54 12.33 2.08
C CYS A 78 -2.23 11.81 0.66
N VAL A 79 -1.48 10.71 0.58
CA VAL A 79 -1.10 10.09 -0.71
C VAL A 79 -2.30 9.71 -1.58
N PRO A 80 -3.35 9.04 -1.06
CA PRO A 80 -4.53 8.71 -1.85
C PRO A 80 -5.33 9.92 -2.34
N GLY A 81 -5.28 11.02 -1.62
CA GLY A 81 -5.99 12.26 -1.98
C GLY A 81 -5.37 13.00 -3.17
N LYS A 82 -4.12 12.70 -3.47
CA LYS A 82 -3.36 13.32 -4.57
C LYS A 82 -3.39 14.87 -4.48
N ALA A 83 -3.12 15.55 -5.59
CA ALA A 83 -3.10 17.02 -5.64
C ALA A 83 -4.45 17.71 -5.33
N PRO A 84 -5.63 17.20 -5.74
CA PRO A 84 -6.90 17.87 -5.43
C PRO A 84 -7.17 17.97 -3.94
N VAL A 85 -6.98 16.87 -3.18
CA VAL A 85 -7.20 16.87 -1.72
C VAL A 85 -6.15 17.74 -1.03
N ALA A 86 -4.89 17.65 -1.45
CA ALA A 86 -3.82 18.49 -0.89
C ALA A 86 -4.13 19.99 -1.04
N LYS A 87 -4.69 20.40 -2.19
CA LYS A 87 -5.11 21.78 -2.43
C LYS A 87 -6.27 22.20 -1.51
N MET A 88 -7.32 21.39 -1.40
CA MET A 88 -8.45 21.69 -0.53
C MET A 88 -8.05 21.77 0.94
N VAL A 89 -7.20 20.84 1.42
CA VAL A 89 -6.68 20.87 2.79
C VAL A 89 -5.81 22.11 3.02
N ALA A 90 -5.00 22.49 2.05
CA ALA A 90 -4.17 23.69 2.11
C ALA A 90 -5.00 24.98 2.22
N GLU A 91 -6.07 25.10 1.40
CA GLU A 91 -7.00 26.22 1.43
C GLU A 91 -7.72 26.34 2.80
N LEU A 92 -8.20 25.22 3.35
CA LEU A 92 -8.88 25.20 4.65
C LEU A 92 -7.95 25.50 5.83
N THR A 93 -6.70 25.06 5.75
CA THR A 93 -5.72 25.23 6.85
C THR A 93 -4.83 26.47 6.68
N GLY A 94 -4.96 27.20 5.56
CA GLY A 94 -4.12 28.36 5.25
C GLY A 94 -2.66 28.02 4.99
N LYS A 95 -2.33 26.78 4.60
CA LYS A 95 -0.97 26.29 4.39
C LYS A 95 -0.64 26.16 2.90
N ALA A 96 0.66 26.21 2.55
CA ALA A 96 1.11 25.93 1.19
C ALA A 96 1.22 24.44 0.93
N ALA A 97 0.64 23.93 -0.15
CA ALA A 97 0.80 22.54 -0.57
C ALA A 97 1.97 22.41 -1.55
N ALA A 98 2.92 21.53 -1.27
CA ALA A 98 3.94 21.14 -2.23
C ALA A 98 3.38 20.15 -3.26
N ALA A 99 3.99 20.09 -4.45
CA ALA A 99 3.61 19.13 -5.48
C ALA A 99 3.86 17.69 -5.00
N VAL A 100 2.91 16.80 -5.28
CA VAL A 100 3.00 15.37 -4.96
C VAL A 100 3.15 14.59 -6.26
N GLU A 101 4.24 13.86 -6.42
CA GLU A 101 4.39 12.92 -7.52
C GLU A 101 3.46 11.72 -7.34
N PRO A 102 2.57 11.44 -8.32
CA PRO A 102 1.70 10.28 -8.24
C PRO A 102 2.52 8.99 -8.38
N LYS A 103 2.31 8.06 -7.43
CA LYS A 103 2.94 6.73 -7.43
C LYS A 103 1.88 5.65 -7.52
N VAL A 104 2.26 4.50 -8.09
CA VAL A 104 1.43 3.30 -8.15
C VAL A 104 2.20 2.11 -7.62
N ALA A 105 1.48 1.10 -7.15
CA ALA A 105 2.11 -0.14 -6.73
C ALA A 105 2.58 -0.93 -7.96
N PHE A 106 3.71 -1.61 -7.82
CA PHE A 106 4.28 -2.47 -8.84
C PHE A 106 4.72 -3.80 -8.22
N VAL A 107 4.42 -4.92 -8.90
CA VAL A 107 4.78 -6.27 -8.41
C VAL A 107 6.09 -6.71 -9.04
N LYS A 108 7.16 -6.74 -8.27
CA LYS A 108 8.51 -7.19 -8.68
C LYS A 108 8.61 -8.71 -8.74
N CYS A 109 7.69 -9.36 -9.43
CA CYS A 109 7.72 -10.81 -9.63
C CYS A 109 6.88 -11.20 -10.86
N ALA A 110 7.52 -11.79 -11.88
CA ALA A 110 6.85 -12.42 -13.02
C ALA A 110 6.82 -13.96 -12.93
N GLY A 111 7.38 -14.51 -11.85
CA GLY A 111 7.39 -15.96 -11.61
C GLY A 111 6.04 -16.46 -11.13
N ASP A 112 5.13 -16.72 -12.05
CA ASP A 112 3.81 -17.30 -11.81
C ASP A 112 3.87 -18.82 -11.55
N LEU A 113 2.72 -19.47 -11.49
CA LEU A 113 2.59 -20.90 -11.22
C LEU A 113 3.25 -21.80 -12.29
N SER A 114 3.41 -21.29 -13.53
CA SER A 114 4.02 -22.02 -14.64
C SER A 114 5.53 -21.82 -14.77
N LYS A 115 6.04 -20.69 -14.28
CA LYS A 115 7.41 -20.24 -14.48
C LYS A 115 8.33 -20.46 -13.28
N ALA A 116 7.78 -20.55 -12.09
CA ALA A 116 8.53 -20.73 -10.85
C ALA A 116 8.37 -22.14 -10.27
N VAL A 117 9.49 -22.75 -9.88
CA VAL A 117 9.51 -24.06 -9.23
C VAL A 117 8.78 -23.98 -7.88
N ARG A 118 7.98 -24.99 -7.56
CA ARG A 118 7.37 -25.19 -6.25
C ARG A 118 8.17 -26.24 -5.49
N SER A 119 8.50 -25.97 -4.23
CA SER A 119 9.25 -26.88 -3.36
C SER A 119 8.33 -27.90 -2.69
N PHE A 120 7.09 -27.52 -2.40
CA PHE A 120 6.07 -28.38 -1.78
C PHE A 120 4.65 -27.87 -2.07
N GLU A 121 3.66 -28.72 -1.83
CA GLU A 121 2.25 -28.34 -1.87
C GLU A 121 1.81 -27.79 -0.51
N TYR A 122 1.27 -26.56 -0.50
CA TYR A 122 0.77 -25.91 0.70
C TYR A 122 -0.75 -26.12 0.83
N LYS A 123 -1.18 -26.77 1.93
CA LYS A 123 -2.60 -27.06 2.24
C LYS A 123 -3.12 -26.28 3.46
N GLY A 124 -2.43 -25.22 3.86
CA GLY A 124 -2.82 -24.39 5.00
C GLY A 124 -3.74 -23.23 4.63
N VAL A 125 -3.82 -22.26 5.55
CA VAL A 125 -4.59 -21.02 5.38
C VAL A 125 -4.11 -20.27 4.14
N GLN A 126 -5.05 -19.87 3.26
CA GLN A 126 -4.77 -19.16 2.01
C GLN A 126 -4.43 -17.68 2.29
N ASP A 127 -3.27 -17.48 2.92
CA ASP A 127 -2.70 -16.18 3.30
C ASP A 127 -1.18 -16.21 3.13
N CYS A 128 -0.61 -15.10 2.61
CA CYS A 128 0.83 -15.02 2.34
C CYS A 128 1.67 -15.02 3.62
N VAL A 129 1.17 -14.40 4.70
CA VAL A 129 1.89 -14.32 5.96
C VAL A 129 1.95 -15.70 6.59
N ALA A 130 0.80 -16.39 6.70
CA ALA A 130 0.72 -17.75 7.22
C ALA A 130 1.58 -18.73 6.40
N ALA A 131 1.49 -18.68 5.07
CA ALA A 131 2.28 -19.53 4.20
C ALA A 131 3.79 -19.25 4.28
N SER A 132 4.20 -18.02 4.53
CA SER A 132 5.61 -17.64 4.63
C SER A 132 6.31 -18.21 5.88
N LEU A 133 5.55 -18.54 6.92
CA LEU A 133 6.08 -19.15 8.15
C LEU A 133 6.61 -20.57 7.90
N LEU A 134 6.07 -21.27 6.90
CA LEU A 134 6.52 -22.62 6.56
C LEU A 134 7.64 -22.55 5.51
N GLN A 135 8.89 -22.60 5.96
CA GLN A 135 10.10 -22.54 5.11
C GLN A 135 10.12 -21.38 4.09
N GLY A 136 9.51 -20.27 4.42
CA GLY A 136 9.40 -19.14 3.50
C GLY A 136 8.34 -19.28 2.42
N GLY A 137 7.51 -20.32 2.43
CA GLY A 137 6.41 -20.59 1.50
C GLY A 137 6.70 -21.65 0.45
N PRO A 138 5.67 -22.09 -0.29
CA PRO A 138 5.74 -23.25 -1.19
C PRO A 138 6.54 -23.00 -2.47
N LYS A 139 6.91 -21.75 -2.78
CA LYS A 139 7.69 -21.42 -3.97
C LYS A 139 9.18 -21.58 -3.69
N GLY A 140 9.94 -22.20 -4.60
CA GLY A 140 11.36 -22.39 -4.44
C GLY A 140 12.17 -21.08 -4.35
N CYS A 141 11.71 -20.03 -5.03
CA CYS A 141 12.28 -18.70 -4.91
C CYS A 141 11.86 -18.06 -3.58
N GLN A 142 12.83 -17.83 -2.69
CA GLN A 142 12.59 -17.20 -1.38
C GLN A 142 12.12 -15.74 -1.46
N TYR A 143 12.35 -15.08 -2.57
CA TYR A 143 12.03 -13.68 -2.80
C TYR A 143 10.75 -13.48 -3.63
N GLY A 144 10.17 -14.55 -4.15
CA GLY A 144 9.04 -14.49 -5.07
C GLY A 144 7.68 -14.26 -4.41
N CYS A 145 6.72 -13.77 -5.19
CA CYS A 145 5.33 -13.68 -4.77
C CYS A 145 4.76 -15.07 -4.46
N LEU A 146 4.08 -15.23 -3.32
CA LEU A 146 3.48 -16.51 -2.91
C LEU A 146 2.12 -16.80 -3.56
N GLY A 147 1.42 -15.74 -4.02
CA GLY A 147 0.18 -15.90 -4.78
C GLY A 147 -1.10 -16.13 -3.98
N PHE A 148 -1.10 -15.95 -2.65
CA PHE A 148 -2.31 -16.14 -1.81
C PHE A 148 -3.17 -14.88 -1.63
N GLY A 149 -2.86 -13.78 -2.31
CA GLY A 149 -3.73 -12.62 -2.40
C GLY A 149 -3.86 -11.76 -1.14
N THR A 150 -2.98 -11.86 -0.13
CA THR A 150 -3.04 -11.02 1.06
C THR A 150 -3.01 -9.52 0.72
N CYS A 151 -2.24 -9.11 -0.29
CA CYS A 151 -2.20 -7.74 -0.79
C CYS A 151 -3.53 -7.29 -1.41
N VAL A 152 -4.21 -8.19 -2.13
CA VAL A 152 -5.53 -7.94 -2.75
C VAL A 152 -6.59 -7.72 -1.67
N LYS A 153 -6.66 -8.64 -0.69
CA LYS A 153 -7.63 -8.57 0.43
C LYS A 153 -7.46 -7.30 1.29
N ASN A 154 -6.25 -6.74 1.33
CA ASN A 154 -5.94 -5.55 2.13
C ASN A 154 -5.92 -4.25 1.31
N CYS A 155 -6.34 -4.26 0.05
CA CYS A 155 -6.41 -3.06 -0.76
C CYS A 155 -7.69 -2.27 -0.44
N PRO A 156 -7.62 -1.08 0.19
CA PRO A 156 -8.82 -0.32 0.57
C PRO A 156 -9.47 0.40 -0.61
N PHE A 157 -8.89 0.30 -1.81
CA PHE A 157 -9.36 0.98 -3.02
C PHE A 157 -9.74 -0.01 -4.14
N ASP A 158 -9.80 -1.31 -3.86
CA ASP A 158 -10.10 -2.37 -4.82
C ASP A 158 -9.31 -2.28 -6.13
N ALA A 159 -8.07 -1.79 -6.01
CA ALA A 159 -7.15 -1.59 -7.13
C ALA A 159 -6.35 -2.84 -7.50
N MET A 160 -6.62 -3.99 -6.87
CA MET A 160 -5.86 -5.22 -7.09
C MET A 160 -6.78 -6.42 -7.25
N THR A 161 -6.46 -7.28 -8.21
CA THR A 161 -7.11 -8.57 -8.42
C THR A 161 -6.07 -9.69 -8.54
N MET A 162 -6.46 -10.95 -8.32
CA MET A 162 -5.58 -12.08 -8.59
C MET A 162 -5.78 -12.57 -10.02
N SER A 163 -4.66 -12.82 -10.71
CA SER A 163 -4.70 -13.52 -11.99
C SER A 163 -4.89 -15.03 -11.83
N ASP A 164 -5.34 -15.72 -12.86
CA ASP A 164 -5.42 -17.18 -12.92
C ASP A 164 -4.05 -17.86 -12.76
N THR A 165 -2.98 -17.14 -13.07
CA THR A 165 -1.60 -17.60 -12.93
C THR A 165 -1.03 -17.42 -11.51
N GLY A 166 -1.84 -16.88 -10.57
CA GLY A 166 -1.47 -16.72 -9.16
C GLY A 166 -0.57 -15.52 -8.87
N LEU A 167 -0.59 -14.49 -9.72
CA LEU A 167 0.08 -13.21 -9.45
C LEU A 167 -0.97 -12.09 -9.29
N PRO A 168 -0.76 -11.11 -8.42
CA PRO A 168 -1.64 -9.96 -8.33
C PRO A 168 -1.48 -9.05 -9.55
N ILE A 169 -2.60 -8.60 -10.10
CA ILE A 169 -2.70 -7.57 -11.13
C ILE A 169 -3.13 -6.28 -10.46
N ILE A 170 -2.54 -5.17 -10.85
CA ILE A 170 -2.84 -3.84 -10.32
C ILE A 170 -3.56 -3.04 -11.38
N ASP A 171 -4.69 -2.46 -11.00
CA ASP A 171 -5.40 -1.45 -11.76
C ASP A 171 -4.82 -0.09 -11.38
N ASP A 172 -3.99 0.48 -12.26
CA ASP A 172 -3.28 1.73 -11.97
C ASP A 172 -4.22 2.94 -11.93
N ASP A 173 -5.40 2.87 -12.55
CA ASP A 173 -6.37 3.97 -12.52
C ASP A 173 -7.02 4.07 -11.15
N LYS A 174 -7.27 2.91 -10.50
CA LYS A 174 -7.77 2.82 -9.14
C LYS A 174 -6.66 2.93 -8.10
N CYS A 175 -5.42 2.59 -8.46
CA CYS A 175 -4.32 2.58 -7.51
C CYS A 175 -3.96 4.01 -7.08
N THR A 176 -4.03 4.25 -5.78
CA THR A 176 -3.72 5.55 -5.19
C THR A 176 -2.28 5.65 -4.66
N GLY A 177 -1.48 4.57 -4.76
CA GLY A 177 -0.12 4.55 -4.22
C GLY A 177 -0.02 4.53 -2.70
N CYS A 178 -1.08 4.16 -1.99
CA CYS A 178 -1.14 4.21 -0.52
C CYS A 178 -0.14 3.28 0.21
N GLY A 179 0.45 2.31 -0.48
CA GLY A 179 1.46 1.42 0.09
C GLY A 179 0.95 0.31 1.02
N LYS A 180 -0.35 0.18 1.27
CA LYS A 180 -0.91 -0.87 2.13
C LYS A 180 -0.54 -2.27 1.67
N CYS A 181 -0.59 -2.54 0.37
CA CYS A 181 -0.19 -3.80 -0.23
C CYS A 181 1.31 -4.12 -0.01
N LYS A 182 2.18 -3.10 -0.03
CA LYS A 182 3.61 -3.21 0.28
C LYS A 182 3.82 -3.60 1.75
N SER A 183 3.12 -2.96 2.68
CA SER A 183 3.29 -3.19 4.13
C SER A 183 2.85 -4.59 4.58
N VAL A 184 1.81 -5.17 3.94
CA VAL A 184 1.29 -6.50 4.30
C VAL A 184 1.98 -7.64 3.54
N CYS A 185 2.90 -7.33 2.61
CA CYS A 185 3.59 -8.35 1.81
C CYS A 185 4.79 -8.93 2.57
N PRO A 186 4.75 -10.21 3.02
CA PRO A 186 5.87 -10.81 3.78
C PRO A 186 7.13 -10.97 2.91
N LYS A 187 6.98 -11.03 1.59
CA LYS A 187 8.09 -11.17 0.63
C LYS A 187 8.61 -9.84 0.09
N GLN A 188 7.97 -8.72 0.45
CA GLN A 188 8.34 -7.37 0.01
C GLN A 188 8.53 -7.27 -1.52
N VAL A 189 7.67 -7.96 -2.28
CA VAL A 189 7.73 -7.96 -3.76
C VAL A 189 6.95 -6.79 -4.37
N ILE A 190 6.32 -5.95 -3.56
CA ILE A 190 5.56 -4.79 -4.04
C ILE A 190 6.34 -3.52 -3.73
N GLU A 191 6.51 -2.70 -4.75
CA GLU A 191 7.18 -1.40 -4.67
C GLU A 191 6.25 -0.30 -5.17
N LEU A 192 6.43 0.92 -4.68
CA LEU A 192 5.75 2.09 -5.20
C LEU A 192 6.65 2.76 -6.22
N VAL A 193 6.20 2.82 -7.46
CA VAL A 193 6.94 3.44 -8.57
C VAL A 193 6.21 4.68 -9.06
N PRO A 194 6.92 5.70 -9.55
CA PRO A 194 6.31 6.85 -10.18
C PRO A 194 5.49 6.45 -11.41
N LEU A 195 4.38 7.15 -11.67
CA LEU A 195 3.67 7.03 -12.94
C LEU A 195 4.59 7.48 -14.09
N GLY A 196 4.56 6.74 -15.20
CA GLY A 196 5.36 7.07 -16.39
C GLY A 196 6.73 6.39 -16.46
N ILE A 197 7.07 5.50 -15.55
CA ILE A 197 8.28 4.68 -15.70
C ILE A 197 8.17 3.82 -16.96
N HIS A 198 9.20 3.85 -17.83
CA HIS A 198 9.19 3.13 -19.11
C HIS A 198 9.55 1.66 -18.96
N VAL A 199 10.42 1.35 -17.99
CA VAL A 199 11.01 0.03 -17.83
C VAL A 199 10.97 -0.38 -16.36
N ALA A 200 10.53 -1.61 -16.10
CA ALA A 200 10.53 -2.18 -14.76
C ALA A 200 11.14 -3.59 -14.74
N VAL A 201 11.73 -3.96 -13.59
CA VAL A 201 12.34 -5.27 -13.37
C VAL A 201 11.34 -6.14 -12.60
N ASN A 202 10.76 -7.15 -13.26
CA ASN A 202 9.79 -8.09 -12.68
C ASN A 202 10.48 -9.23 -11.93
N CYS A 203 11.49 -8.93 -11.14
CA CYS A 203 12.19 -9.87 -10.29
C CYS A 203 12.65 -9.20 -9.01
N ASN A 204 12.64 -9.96 -7.91
CA ASN A 204 13.11 -9.50 -6.59
C ASN A 204 14.18 -10.44 -6.02
N SER A 205 14.63 -11.45 -6.80
CA SER A 205 15.63 -12.44 -6.34
C SER A 205 16.99 -11.79 -6.18
N LYS A 206 17.62 -12.08 -5.04
CA LYS A 206 18.99 -11.69 -4.71
C LYS A 206 19.96 -12.87 -4.86
N ASP A 207 19.47 -14.00 -5.34
CA ASP A 207 20.30 -15.19 -5.59
C ASP A 207 21.23 -14.98 -6.78
N LYS A 208 22.37 -15.68 -6.75
CA LYS A 208 23.27 -15.72 -7.90
C LYS A 208 22.53 -16.27 -9.13
N GLY A 209 22.84 -15.75 -10.31
CA GLY A 209 22.11 -16.02 -11.54
C GLY A 209 21.86 -17.50 -11.84
N ALA A 210 22.83 -18.38 -11.58
CA ALA A 210 22.69 -19.82 -11.77
C ALA A 210 21.62 -20.45 -10.85
N VAL A 211 21.51 -19.98 -9.60
CA VAL A 211 20.48 -20.43 -8.64
C VAL A 211 19.13 -19.85 -9.04
N ALA A 212 19.07 -18.55 -9.29
CA ALA A 212 17.83 -17.86 -9.67
C ALA A 212 17.20 -18.51 -10.91
N ARG A 213 18.00 -18.85 -11.93
CA ARG A 213 17.54 -19.49 -13.17
C ARG A 213 16.96 -20.89 -12.96
N LYS A 214 17.52 -21.67 -12.02
CA LYS A 214 16.97 -22.99 -11.66
C LYS A 214 15.62 -22.90 -10.98
N LEU A 215 15.36 -21.83 -10.24
CA LEU A 215 14.15 -21.63 -9.46
C LEU A 215 13.02 -20.93 -10.23
N CYS A 216 13.37 -20.16 -11.27
CA CYS A 216 12.39 -19.40 -12.06
C CYS A 216 12.93 -19.11 -13.47
N SER A 217 12.18 -19.50 -14.50
CA SER A 217 12.58 -19.33 -15.90
C SER A 217 12.69 -17.86 -16.34
N VAL A 218 11.96 -16.95 -15.68
CA VAL A 218 11.94 -15.51 -15.96
C VAL A 218 12.69 -14.68 -14.91
N SER A 219 13.58 -15.30 -14.14
CA SER A 219 14.35 -14.59 -13.12
C SER A 219 15.40 -13.66 -13.70
N CYS A 220 15.67 -12.56 -13.02
CA CYS A 220 16.89 -11.79 -13.27
C CYS A 220 18.11 -12.62 -12.83
N ILE A 221 19.09 -12.73 -13.70
CA ILE A 221 20.33 -13.49 -13.46
C ILE A 221 21.54 -12.58 -13.20
N GLY A 222 21.31 -11.27 -13.07
CA GLY A 222 22.37 -10.30 -12.79
C GLY A 222 23.45 -10.18 -13.88
N CYS A 223 23.13 -10.54 -15.13
CA CYS A 223 24.12 -10.62 -16.22
C CYS A 223 24.68 -9.25 -16.70
N GLY A 224 24.05 -8.14 -16.31
CA GLY A 224 24.48 -6.79 -16.66
C GLY A 224 24.26 -6.37 -18.12
N LEU A 225 23.60 -7.19 -18.95
CA LEU A 225 23.34 -6.81 -20.35
C LEU A 225 22.43 -5.57 -20.44
N CYS A 226 21.43 -5.44 -19.57
CA CYS A 226 20.59 -4.26 -19.50
C CYS A 226 21.38 -3.01 -19.10
N LEU A 227 22.30 -3.13 -18.15
CA LEU A 227 23.20 -2.04 -17.74
C LEU A 227 24.06 -1.56 -18.92
N LYS A 228 24.69 -2.50 -19.64
CA LYS A 228 25.57 -2.18 -20.80
C LYS A 228 24.82 -1.52 -21.96
N ASN A 229 23.54 -1.82 -22.11
CA ASN A 229 22.70 -1.29 -23.19
C ASN A 229 21.80 -0.12 -22.73
N CYS A 230 21.98 0.38 -21.52
CA CYS A 230 21.29 1.59 -21.03
C CYS A 230 22.12 2.82 -21.38
N THR A 231 21.70 3.59 -22.36
CA THR A 231 22.40 4.80 -22.83
C THR A 231 22.45 5.91 -21.78
N HIS A 232 21.50 5.91 -20.84
CA HIS A 232 21.32 6.98 -19.83
C HIS A 232 21.84 6.60 -18.44
N GLY A 233 22.43 5.41 -18.27
CA GLY A 233 22.98 4.99 -16.96
C GLY A 233 21.93 4.74 -15.88
N ALA A 234 20.65 4.61 -16.25
CA ALA A 234 19.53 4.43 -15.31
C ALA A 234 19.48 3.04 -14.65
N ILE A 235 20.33 2.09 -15.06
CA ILE A 235 20.31 0.71 -14.55
C ILE A 235 21.59 0.41 -13.79
N LYS A 236 21.44 -0.18 -12.59
CA LYS A 236 22.55 -0.71 -11.78
C LYS A 236 22.32 -2.18 -11.48
N ILE A 237 23.39 -2.92 -11.16
CA ILE A 237 23.27 -4.29 -10.66
C ILE A 237 23.63 -4.28 -9.18
N GLU A 238 22.67 -4.62 -8.34
CA GLU A 238 22.84 -4.70 -6.88
C GLU A 238 22.42 -6.09 -6.41
N ASN A 239 23.25 -6.78 -5.64
CA ASN A 239 22.97 -8.12 -5.13
C ASN A 239 22.44 -9.10 -6.21
N SER A 240 23.12 -9.17 -7.35
CA SER A 240 22.74 -10.00 -8.51
C SER A 240 21.39 -9.66 -9.16
N LEU A 241 20.81 -8.49 -8.86
CA LEU A 241 19.54 -8.01 -9.38
C LEU A 241 19.73 -6.68 -10.11
N ALA A 242 19.08 -6.52 -11.25
CA ALA A 242 19.02 -5.23 -11.93
C ALA A 242 18.06 -4.30 -11.16
N VAL A 243 18.49 -3.08 -10.90
CA VAL A 243 17.71 -2.01 -10.28
C VAL A 243 17.66 -0.85 -11.25
N VAL A 244 16.45 -0.32 -11.48
CA VAL A 244 16.23 0.81 -12.39
C VAL A 244 16.02 2.07 -11.56
N ASP A 245 16.78 3.11 -11.84
CA ASP A 245 16.52 4.45 -11.34
C ASP A 245 15.36 5.04 -12.16
N SER A 246 14.21 5.13 -11.51
CA SER A 246 12.98 5.58 -12.16
C SER A 246 13.04 7.06 -12.59
N ALA A 247 13.75 7.91 -11.85
CA ALA A 247 13.85 9.33 -12.17
C ALA A 247 14.61 9.53 -13.49
N ILE A 248 15.79 8.90 -13.62
CA ILE A 248 16.58 8.95 -14.86
C ILE A 248 15.83 8.27 -16.01
N CYS A 249 15.20 7.12 -15.75
CA CYS A 249 14.49 6.37 -16.78
C CYS A 249 13.28 7.14 -17.35
N ILE A 250 12.57 7.92 -16.54
CA ILE A 250 11.43 8.73 -16.98
C ILE A 250 11.90 9.96 -17.75
N SER A 251 12.93 10.67 -17.25
CA SER A 251 13.33 11.95 -17.81
C SER A 251 14.08 11.83 -19.14
N GLU A 252 14.83 10.73 -19.33
CA GLU A 252 15.82 10.67 -20.42
C GLU A 252 15.58 9.53 -21.43
N CYS A 253 14.81 8.49 -21.05
CA CYS A 253 14.70 7.29 -21.88
C CYS A 253 13.42 7.27 -22.73
N ASN A 254 13.56 7.26 -24.06
CA ASN A 254 12.47 7.10 -25.00
C ASN A 254 12.47 5.76 -25.74
N GLU A 255 13.60 5.03 -25.80
CA GLU A 255 13.78 3.89 -26.72
C GLU A 255 13.74 2.52 -26.05
N SER A 256 13.91 2.43 -24.72
CA SER A 256 13.85 1.19 -23.94
C SER A 256 14.68 0.01 -24.51
N THR A 257 15.86 0.28 -25.08
CA THR A 257 16.74 -0.70 -25.73
C THR A 257 17.17 -1.85 -24.82
N CYS A 258 17.17 -1.61 -23.49
CA CYS A 258 17.49 -2.62 -22.47
C CYS A 258 16.51 -3.81 -22.44
N LEU A 259 15.26 -3.63 -22.91
CA LEU A 259 14.23 -4.68 -22.95
C LEU A 259 14.62 -5.82 -23.89
N ALA A 260 14.96 -5.49 -25.14
CA ALA A 260 15.30 -6.47 -26.17
C ALA A 260 16.57 -7.29 -25.84
N LYS A 261 17.38 -6.79 -24.91
CA LYS A 261 18.64 -7.44 -24.51
C LYS A 261 18.54 -8.32 -23.27
N CYS A 262 17.37 -8.39 -22.64
CA CYS A 262 17.18 -9.24 -21.47
C CYS A 262 16.96 -10.71 -21.87
N PRO A 263 17.90 -11.65 -21.57
CA PRO A 263 17.81 -13.03 -22.04
C PRO A 263 16.75 -13.87 -21.32
N THR A 264 16.22 -13.37 -20.20
CA THR A 264 15.20 -14.06 -19.40
C THR A 264 13.85 -13.37 -19.43
N GLY A 265 13.73 -12.21 -20.08
CA GLY A 265 12.52 -11.40 -20.04
C GLY A 265 12.17 -10.85 -18.65
N ALA A 266 13.16 -10.76 -17.75
CA ALA A 266 12.95 -10.20 -16.40
C ALA A 266 12.67 -8.69 -16.41
N ILE A 267 12.94 -8.00 -17.50
CA ILE A 267 12.66 -6.59 -17.74
C ILE A 267 11.48 -6.49 -18.69
N THR A 268 10.51 -5.67 -18.32
CA THR A 268 9.31 -5.41 -19.15
C THR A 268 9.07 -3.93 -19.31
N THR A 269 8.33 -3.57 -20.34
CA THR A 269 7.76 -2.23 -20.45
C THR A 269 6.69 -2.06 -19.37
N TYR A 270 6.72 -0.91 -18.71
CA TYR A 270 5.67 -0.47 -17.81
C TYR A 270 5.19 0.90 -18.33
N ILE A 271 4.45 0.86 -19.44
CA ILE A 271 3.94 2.09 -20.05
C ILE A 271 2.49 2.28 -19.59
N LYS A 272 2.28 3.16 -18.61
CA LYS A 272 1.03 3.94 -18.57
C LYS A 272 1.39 5.41 -18.73
N ALA A 273 0.84 6.01 -19.77
CA ALA A 273 0.92 7.44 -19.98
C ALA A 273 0.37 8.16 -18.75
N VAL A 274 1.13 9.13 -18.24
CA VAL A 274 0.60 10.10 -17.27
C VAL A 274 -0.64 10.71 -17.91
N PRO A 275 -1.84 10.66 -17.28
CA PRO A 275 -2.98 11.40 -17.77
C PRO A 275 -2.54 12.85 -17.88
N LYS A 276 -2.60 13.43 -19.08
CA LYS A 276 -2.39 14.87 -19.26
C LYS A 276 -3.39 15.57 -18.34
N GLN A 277 -2.87 16.27 -17.34
CA GLN A 277 -3.69 17.11 -16.48
C GLN A 277 -4.41 18.11 -17.38
N ALA A 278 -5.75 18.00 -17.39
CA ALA A 278 -6.63 18.97 -18.05
C ALA A 278 -6.74 20.22 -17.18
#